data_332b0e09ee4665bbcccbd11680164e53
#
_entry.id   332b0e09ee4665bbcccbd11680164e53
#
_cell.length_a   1.000
_cell.length_b   1.000
_cell.length_c   1.000
_cell.angle_alpha   90.00
_cell.angle_beta   90.00
_cell.angle_gamma   90.00
#
_symmetry.space_group_name_H-M   'P 1'
#
loop_
_entity.id
_entity.type
_entity.pdbx_description
1 polymer ?
#
loop_
_entity_poly.entity_id
_entity_poly.type
_entity_poly.pdbx_seq_one_letter_code
_entity_poly.pdbx_strand_id
1 'polypeptide(L)'
;DRGFRVSVGNPFGSGSPKGEMLIISAPFEDPKDGWQVLHFAVPFSAQGVSLAGDWRALGMRSTGSHTIILDKVFIPDDAVALRRPRGRFHPAWNVILTVALPLIMSVYTGVAEAAAAIGRERAGARSDDPTTPYLLGELANQLAMVQLAADDMVRLANDFDFTMSLEVSNAMLVRKTIVAEHVLGTVEKALEAAGGAGFFRRAGLE
;
A
#
# COMPACT_ATOMS: atom_id res chain seq x y z
N ASP A 1 -23.43 29.77 0.80
CA ASP A 1 -23.09 28.48 0.21
C ASP A 1 -23.20 27.40 1.28
N ARG A 2 -23.85 26.26 0.96
CA ARG A 2 -23.92 25.10 1.85
C ARG A 2 -22.66 24.25 1.66
N GLY A 3 -22.07 23.80 2.74
CA GLY A 3 -20.88 22.96 2.67
C GLY A 3 -20.20 22.77 4.02
N PHE A 4 -19.03 22.19 4.00
CA PHE A 4 -18.22 21.83 5.16
C PHE A 4 -16.90 22.59 5.15
N ARG A 5 -16.37 22.90 6.34
CA ARG A 5 -14.97 23.35 6.49
C ARG A 5 -14.17 22.23 7.13
N VAL A 6 -13.08 21.84 6.45
CA VAL A 6 -12.25 20.71 6.85
C VAL A 6 -10.88 21.22 7.28
N SER A 7 -10.46 20.80 8.48
CA SER A 7 -9.10 21.02 9.00
C SER A 7 -8.56 19.68 9.47
N VAL A 8 -7.49 19.19 8.82
CA VAL A 8 -6.87 17.90 9.14
C VAL A 8 -5.44 17.84 8.62
N GLY A 9 -4.57 17.13 9.33
CA GLY A 9 -3.30 16.65 8.80
C GLY A 9 -3.47 15.18 8.37
N ASN A 10 -3.33 14.91 7.08
CA ASN A 10 -3.43 13.56 6.50
C ASN A 10 -2.04 13.04 6.16
N PRO A 11 -1.43 12.19 7.02
CA PRO A 11 -0.12 11.61 6.75
C PRO A 11 -0.19 10.59 5.59
N PHE A 12 0.97 10.27 5.05
CA PHE A 12 1.14 9.26 3.99
C PHE A 12 0.39 9.61 2.69
N GLY A 13 0.39 10.88 2.30
CA GLY A 13 -0.16 11.33 1.01
C GLY A 13 0.75 10.95 -0.16
N SER A 14 0.75 9.68 -0.57
CA SER A 14 1.62 9.17 -1.64
C SER A 14 1.40 9.95 -2.95
N GLY A 15 2.50 10.35 -3.58
CA GLY A 15 2.47 11.15 -4.81
C GLY A 15 2.13 12.63 -4.61
N SER A 16 1.93 13.10 -3.37
CA SER A 16 1.47 14.46 -3.08
C SER A 16 2.30 15.58 -3.73
N PRO A 17 3.64 15.48 -3.92
CA PRO A 17 4.40 16.55 -4.60
C PRO A 17 4.04 16.77 -6.07
N LYS A 18 3.36 15.81 -6.70
CA LYS A 18 2.94 15.84 -8.09
C LYS A 18 1.44 15.64 -8.26
N GLY A 19 0.72 15.48 -7.16
CA GLY A 19 -0.72 15.30 -7.17
C GLY A 19 -1.46 16.57 -7.58
N GLU A 20 -2.50 16.44 -8.38
CA GLU A 20 -3.40 17.53 -8.76
C GLU A 20 -4.66 17.51 -7.90
N MET A 21 -5.08 16.34 -7.47
CA MET A 21 -6.32 16.11 -6.73
C MET A 21 -6.07 15.17 -5.54
N LEU A 22 -6.53 15.56 -4.37
CA LEU A 22 -6.59 14.74 -3.17
C LEU A 22 -7.99 14.13 -3.06
N ILE A 23 -8.08 12.79 -3.01
CA ILE A 23 -9.29 12.08 -2.59
C ILE A 23 -9.14 11.72 -1.12
N ILE A 24 -10.03 12.23 -0.30
CA ILE A 24 -9.94 12.11 1.16
C ILE A 24 -11.31 11.86 1.78
N SER A 25 -11.31 11.39 3.02
CA SER A 25 -12.52 11.29 3.83
C SER A 25 -12.34 11.94 5.19
N ALA A 26 -13.42 12.54 5.71
CA ALA A 26 -13.44 13.16 7.02
C ALA A 26 -14.68 12.74 7.81
N PRO A 27 -14.56 12.53 9.13
CA PRO A 27 -15.73 12.32 9.99
C PRO A 27 -16.51 13.62 10.16
N PHE A 28 -17.82 13.50 10.21
CA PHE A 28 -18.74 14.60 10.44
C PHE A 28 -19.89 14.13 11.36
N GLU A 29 -20.22 14.90 12.37
CA GLU A 29 -21.35 14.62 13.24
C GLU A 29 -22.60 15.33 12.69
N ASP A 30 -23.46 14.55 12.05
CA ASP A 30 -24.73 15.06 11.53
C ASP A 30 -25.75 15.16 12.68
N PRO A 31 -26.46 16.29 12.83
CA PRO A 31 -27.44 16.48 13.92
C PRO A 31 -28.60 15.47 13.89
N LYS A 32 -28.92 14.88 12.72
CA LYS A 32 -30.03 13.95 12.55
C LYS A 32 -29.55 12.49 12.48
N ASP A 33 -28.46 12.26 11.72
CA ASP A 33 -28.01 10.92 11.36
C ASP A 33 -26.80 10.45 12.18
N GLY A 34 -26.32 11.28 13.12
CA GLY A 34 -25.17 11.00 13.96
C GLY A 34 -23.85 10.97 13.17
N TRP A 35 -22.86 10.22 13.65
CA TRP A 35 -21.53 10.21 13.05
C TRP A 35 -21.50 9.59 11.65
N GLN A 36 -21.13 10.42 10.69
CA GLN A 36 -20.96 10.07 9.28
C GLN A 36 -19.48 10.16 8.86
N VAL A 37 -19.14 9.59 7.73
CA VAL A 37 -17.89 9.81 7.01
C VAL A 37 -18.23 10.37 5.64
N LEU A 38 -17.71 11.53 5.34
CA LEU A 38 -17.85 12.20 4.05
C LEU A 38 -16.62 11.88 3.20
N HIS A 39 -16.83 11.48 1.94
CA HIS A 39 -15.78 11.26 0.95
C HIS A 39 -15.88 12.35 -0.11
N PHE A 40 -14.77 13.03 -0.38
CA PHE A 40 -14.74 14.15 -1.32
C PHE A 40 -13.36 14.29 -1.96
N ALA A 41 -13.30 15.03 -3.06
CA ALA A 41 -12.07 15.38 -3.73
C ALA A 41 -11.72 16.85 -3.46
N VAL A 42 -10.42 17.15 -3.30
CA VAL A 42 -9.90 18.49 -3.06
C VAL A 42 -8.76 18.74 -4.05
N PRO A 43 -8.82 19.79 -4.88
CA PRO A 43 -7.66 20.20 -5.67
C PRO A 43 -6.49 20.61 -4.78
N PHE A 44 -5.27 20.20 -5.11
CA PHE A 44 -4.08 20.66 -4.38
C PHE A 44 -3.88 22.18 -4.47
N SER A 45 -4.46 22.82 -5.48
CA SER A 45 -4.48 24.27 -5.66
C SER A 45 -5.51 24.99 -4.79
N ALA A 46 -6.37 24.28 -4.06
CA ALA A 46 -7.39 24.89 -3.22
C ALA A 46 -6.77 25.68 -2.06
N GLN A 47 -7.37 26.81 -1.72
CA GLN A 47 -6.94 27.62 -0.59
C GLN A 47 -7.01 26.82 0.71
N GLY A 48 -5.92 26.83 1.49
CA GLY A 48 -5.80 26.09 2.73
C GLY A 48 -5.20 24.68 2.58
N VAL A 49 -4.82 24.27 1.37
CA VAL A 49 -4.10 23.02 1.13
C VAL A 49 -2.59 23.29 1.11
N SER A 50 -1.82 22.49 1.84
CA SER A 50 -0.35 22.57 1.83
C SER A 50 0.28 21.22 2.15
N LEU A 51 1.57 21.07 1.86
CA LEU A 51 2.37 19.90 2.20
C LEU A 51 3.34 20.25 3.32
N ALA A 52 3.47 19.35 4.31
CA ALA A 52 4.38 19.55 5.43
C ALA A 52 5.88 19.41 5.07
N GLY A 53 6.20 18.78 3.93
CA GLY A 53 7.59 18.55 3.53
C GLY A 53 8.34 17.54 4.42
N ASP A 54 7.62 16.68 5.11
CA ASP A 54 8.10 15.82 6.21
C ASP A 54 8.45 14.38 5.79
N TRP A 55 8.33 14.01 4.51
CA TRP A 55 8.60 12.64 4.06
C TRP A 55 10.09 12.31 4.08
N ARG A 56 10.54 11.73 5.19
CA ARG A 56 11.91 11.19 5.39
C ARG A 56 11.79 9.78 5.95
N ALA A 57 11.53 8.82 5.08
CA ALA A 57 11.21 7.45 5.45
C ALA A 57 12.41 6.51 5.33
N LEU A 58 12.38 5.43 6.10
CA LEU A 58 13.34 4.32 6.04
C LEU A 58 13.33 3.66 4.65
N GLY A 59 12.14 3.41 4.10
CA GLY A 59 11.92 2.86 2.77
C GLY A 59 10.89 3.67 1.99
N MET A 60 10.55 3.24 0.76
CA MET A 60 9.53 3.88 -0.10
C MET A 60 9.76 5.39 -0.31
N ARG A 61 11.02 5.82 -0.29
CA ARG A 61 11.40 7.25 -0.35
C ARG A 61 10.88 7.98 -1.57
N SER A 62 10.84 7.29 -2.71
CA SER A 62 10.37 7.84 -3.99
C SER A 62 8.87 8.12 -4.04
N THR A 63 8.08 7.63 -3.09
CA THR A 63 6.62 7.87 -3.07
C THR A 63 6.26 9.31 -2.71
N GLY A 64 7.18 10.06 -2.09
CA GLY A 64 6.93 11.44 -1.68
C GLY A 64 5.66 11.57 -0.83
N SER A 65 5.47 10.65 0.14
CA SER A 65 4.22 10.54 0.90
C SER A 65 4.15 11.56 2.05
N HIS A 66 4.29 12.84 1.73
CA HIS A 66 4.21 13.90 2.71
C HIS A 66 2.86 13.97 3.41
N THR A 67 2.83 14.54 4.61
CA THR A 67 1.60 14.92 5.27
C THR A 67 0.94 16.05 4.47
N ILE A 68 -0.32 15.84 4.08
CA ILE A 68 -1.15 16.85 3.43
C ILE A 68 -1.93 17.57 4.52
N ILE A 69 -1.82 18.90 4.58
CA ILE A 69 -2.49 19.75 5.56
C ILE A 69 -3.66 20.41 4.85
N LEU A 70 -4.85 20.24 5.41
CA LEU A 70 -6.03 21.01 5.08
C LEU A 70 -6.29 21.98 6.25
N ASP A 71 -6.29 23.28 6.00
CA ASP A 71 -6.63 24.32 7.00
C ASP A 71 -7.86 25.06 6.54
N LYS A 72 -9.00 24.77 7.18
CA LYS A 72 -10.32 25.37 6.92
C LYS A 72 -10.74 25.34 5.44
N VAL A 73 -10.31 24.30 4.70
CA VAL A 73 -10.68 24.13 3.30
C VAL A 73 -12.19 23.98 3.19
N PHE A 74 -12.80 24.79 2.33
CA PHE A 74 -14.24 24.73 2.08
C PHE A 74 -14.57 23.65 1.06
N ILE A 75 -15.47 22.75 1.43
CA ILE A 75 -15.99 21.65 0.61
C ILE A 75 -17.49 21.91 0.41
N PRO A 76 -17.94 22.25 -0.79
CA PRO A 76 -19.37 22.42 -1.06
C PRO A 76 -20.12 21.08 -0.95
N ASP A 77 -21.39 21.11 -0.62
CA ASP A 77 -22.21 19.92 -0.42
C ASP A 77 -22.23 18.98 -1.65
N ASP A 78 -22.21 19.56 -2.83
CA ASP A 78 -22.24 18.84 -4.11
C ASP A 78 -20.89 18.18 -4.48
N ALA A 79 -19.80 18.57 -3.80
CA ALA A 79 -18.49 17.92 -3.94
C ALA A 79 -18.35 16.65 -3.08
N VAL A 80 -19.32 16.36 -2.21
CA VAL A 80 -19.34 15.13 -1.40
C VAL A 80 -19.84 13.97 -2.24
N ALA A 81 -18.90 13.15 -2.72
CA ALA A 81 -19.19 12.01 -3.58
C ALA A 81 -19.88 10.84 -2.86
N LEU A 82 -19.59 10.65 -1.57
CA LEU A 82 -20.18 9.58 -0.76
C LEU A 82 -20.32 10.04 0.69
N ARG A 83 -21.47 9.75 1.28
CA ARG A 83 -21.74 9.87 2.72
C ARG A 83 -22.11 8.47 3.25
N ARG A 84 -21.48 8.06 4.35
CA ARG A 84 -21.76 6.76 4.98
C ARG A 84 -21.68 6.84 6.51
N PRO A 85 -22.41 5.97 7.23
CA PRO A 85 -22.28 5.89 8.69
C PRO A 85 -20.85 5.52 9.10
N ARG A 86 -20.35 6.20 10.15
CA ARG A 86 -19.03 5.88 10.73
C ARG A 86 -19.09 4.54 11.47
N GLY A 87 -17.99 3.77 11.40
CA GLY A 87 -17.86 2.49 12.12
C GLY A 87 -18.62 1.32 11.48
N ARG A 88 -19.22 1.51 10.31
CA ARG A 88 -19.87 0.43 9.55
C ARG A 88 -19.14 0.15 8.25
N PHE A 89 -19.05 -1.13 7.88
CA PHE A 89 -18.55 -1.52 6.56
C PHE A 89 -19.51 -0.99 5.49
N HIS A 90 -18.94 -0.48 4.40
CA HIS A 90 -19.71 0.03 3.26
C HIS A 90 -19.31 -0.72 1.98
N PRO A 91 -20.27 -1.09 1.09
CA PRO A 91 -19.97 -1.87 -0.12
C PRO A 91 -18.92 -1.26 -1.05
N ALA A 92 -18.71 0.05 -1.03
CA ALA A 92 -17.61 0.70 -1.77
C ALA A 92 -16.23 0.13 -1.44
N TRP A 93 -16.03 -0.41 -0.23
CA TRP A 93 -14.77 -1.07 0.15
C TRP A 93 -14.51 -2.34 -0.66
N ASN A 94 -15.55 -3.04 -1.11
CA ASN A 94 -15.38 -4.23 -1.97
C ASN A 94 -14.69 -3.85 -3.27
N VAL A 95 -15.04 -2.71 -3.87
CA VAL A 95 -14.37 -2.19 -5.08
C VAL A 95 -12.94 -1.77 -4.76
N ILE A 96 -12.76 -0.94 -3.71
CA ILE A 96 -11.44 -0.40 -3.35
C ILE A 96 -10.46 -1.54 -3.06
N LEU A 97 -10.85 -2.53 -2.27
CA LEU A 97 -9.99 -3.66 -1.92
C LEU A 97 -9.64 -4.52 -3.15
N THR A 98 -10.60 -4.78 -4.03
CA THR A 98 -10.39 -5.63 -5.20
C THR A 98 -9.56 -4.95 -6.28
N VAL A 99 -9.61 -3.62 -6.38
CA VAL A 99 -8.82 -2.86 -7.37
C VAL A 99 -7.44 -2.49 -6.81
N ALA A 100 -7.38 -1.93 -5.61
CA ALA A 100 -6.15 -1.36 -5.08
C ALA A 100 -5.15 -2.41 -4.58
N LEU A 101 -5.63 -3.47 -3.91
CA LEU A 101 -4.73 -4.43 -3.27
C LEU A 101 -3.87 -5.22 -4.27
N PRO A 102 -4.35 -5.73 -5.41
CA PRO A 102 -3.49 -6.38 -6.39
C PRO A 102 -2.38 -5.47 -6.88
N LEU A 103 -2.69 -4.20 -7.18
CA LEU A 103 -1.72 -3.21 -7.65
C LEU A 103 -0.64 -2.92 -6.60
N ILE A 104 -1.05 -2.74 -5.33
CA ILE A 104 -0.13 -2.48 -4.22
C ILE A 104 0.76 -3.71 -3.98
N MET A 105 0.18 -4.91 -3.95
CA MET A 105 0.94 -6.14 -3.69
C MET A 105 1.89 -6.48 -4.83
N SER A 106 1.60 -6.11 -6.08
CA SER A 106 2.52 -6.26 -7.20
C SER A 106 3.82 -5.46 -7.01
N VAL A 107 3.74 -4.26 -6.41
CA VAL A 107 4.94 -3.47 -6.06
C VAL A 107 5.79 -4.20 -5.04
N TYR A 108 5.18 -4.75 -3.99
CA TYR A 108 5.91 -5.52 -2.96
C TYR A 108 6.47 -6.83 -3.51
N THR A 109 5.77 -7.48 -4.46
CA THR A 109 6.28 -8.66 -5.18
C THR A 109 7.58 -8.32 -5.90
N GLY A 110 7.63 -7.19 -6.61
CA GLY A 110 8.85 -6.71 -7.28
C GLY A 110 10.01 -6.46 -6.31
N VAL A 111 9.74 -5.96 -5.10
CA VAL A 111 10.76 -5.82 -4.04
C VAL A 111 11.29 -7.18 -3.61
N ALA A 112 10.42 -8.17 -3.39
CA ALA A 112 10.83 -9.53 -3.04
C ALA A 112 11.67 -10.19 -4.14
N GLU A 113 11.27 -10.03 -5.40
CA GLU A 113 12.01 -10.55 -6.56
C GLU A 113 13.41 -9.95 -6.67
N ALA A 114 13.52 -8.63 -6.49
CA ALA A 114 14.81 -7.94 -6.48
C ALA A 114 15.71 -8.43 -5.34
N ALA A 115 15.16 -8.56 -4.13
CA ALA A 115 15.90 -9.09 -2.98
C ALA A 115 16.37 -10.53 -3.22
N ALA A 116 15.49 -11.38 -3.76
CA ALA A 116 15.83 -12.76 -4.06
C ALA A 116 16.92 -12.88 -5.16
N ALA A 117 16.90 -12.01 -6.16
CA ALA A 117 17.95 -11.95 -7.18
C ALA A 117 19.31 -11.61 -6.57
N ILE A 118 19.36 -10.60 -5.70
CA ILE A 118 20.59 -10.21 -4.97
C ILE A 118 21.07 -11.38 -4.07
N GLY A 119 20.16 -11.99 -3.32
CA GLY A 119 20.48 -13.14 -2.45
C GLY A 119 21.10 -14.29 -3.22
N ARG A 120 20.52 -14.68 -4.38
CA ARG A 120 21.04 -15.73 -5.26
C ARG A 120 22.41 -15.39 -5.83
N GLU A 121 22.60 -14.17 -6.33
CA GLU A 121 23.89 -13.71 -6.86
C GLU A 121 25.00 -13.82 -5.82
N ARG A 122 24.72 -13.33 -4.60
CA ARG A 122 25.69 -13.37 -3.50
C ARG A 122 25.98 -14.79 -3.00
N ALA A 123 24.96 -15.64 -2.94
CA ALA A 123 25.11 -17.03 -2.57
C ALA A 123 25.98 -17.80 -3.57
N GLY A 124 25.95 -17.45 -4.87
CA GLY A 124 26.79 -18.03 -5.89
C GLY A 124 28.29 -17.95 -5.60
N ALA A 125 28.72 -16.89 -4.90
CA ALA A 125 30.12 -16.76 -4.46
C ALA A 125 30.52 -17.75 -3.33
N ARG A 126 29.54 -18.48 -2.76
CA ARG A 126 29.71 -19.48 -1.71
C ARG A 126 29.14 -20.84 -2.12
N SER A 127 29.27 -21.18 -3.40
CA SER A 127 28.74 -22.43 -3.96
C SER A 127 29.26 -23.68 -3.27
N ASP A 128 30.47 -23.62 -2.72
CA ASP A 128 31.11 -24.74 -2.04
C ASP A 128 30.66 -24.94 -0.58
N ASP A 129 29.90 -23.99 -0.03
CA ASP A 129 29.31 -24.10 1.29
C ASP A 129 28.10 -25.05 1.26
N PRO A 130 28.11 -26.18 2.00
CA PRO A 130 27.04 -27.16 1.97
C PRO A 130 25.68 -26.65 2.47
N THR A 131 25.64 -25.50 3.15
CA THR A 131 24.40 -24.86 3.63
C THR A 131 23.72 -24.00 2.55
N THR A 132 24.47 -23.54 1.56
CA THR A 132 23.97 -22.65 0.50
C THR A 132 22.74 -23.21 -0.24
N PRO A 133 22.68 -24.50 -0.66
CA PRO A 133 21.49 -25.02 -1.33
C PRO A 133 20.22 -24.98 -0.46
N TYR A 134 20.35 -25.20 0.85
CA TYR A 134 19.19 -25.13 1.77
C TYR A 134 18.66 -23.69 1.91
N LEU A 135 19.56 -22.72 2.08
CA LEU A 135 19.17 -21.31 2.14
C LEU A 135 18.48 -20.83 0.85
N LEU A 136 18.99 -21.27 -0.31
CA LEU A 136 18.39 -20.96 -1.60
C LEU A 136 17.02 -21.63 -1.78
N GLY A 137 16.85 -22.85 -1.26
CA GLY A 137 15.56 -23.55 -1.24
C GLY A 137 14.52 -22.81 -0.40
N GLU A 138 14.89 -22.38 0.80
CA GLU A 138 14.02 -21.59 1.68
C GLU A 138 13.65 -20.22 1.04
N LEU A 139 14.64 -19.53 0.46
CA LEU A 139 14.42 -18.29 -0.28
C LEU A 139 13.43 -18.49 -1.44
N ALA A 140 13.59 -19.58 -2.20
CA ALA A 140 12.69 -19.90 -3.31
C ALA A 140 11.26 -20.17 -2.82
N ASN A 141 11.09 -20.87 -1.71
CA ASN A 141 9.78 -21.15 -1.12
C ASN A 141 9.07 -19.85 -0.68
N GLN A 142 9.79 -18.93 -0.02
CA GLN A 142 9.22 -17.65 0.38
C GLN A 142 8.77 -16.83 -0.83
N LEU A 143 9.63 -16.71 -1.85
CA LEU A 143 9.30 -15.98 -3.06
C LEU A 143 8.12 -16.61 -3.82
N ALA A 144 8.06 -17.93 -3.92
CA ALA A 144 6.96 -18.62 -4.59
C ALA A 144 5.61 -18.31 -3.93
N MET A 145 5.55 -18.26 -2.58
CA MET A 145 4.33 -17.87 -1.86
C MET A 145 3.88 -16.44 -2.17
N VAL A 146 4.84 -15.49 -2.28
CA VAL A 146 4.55 -14.11 -2.71
C VAL A 146 3.90 -14.11 -4.10
N GLN A 147 4.56 -14.76 -5.07
CA GLN A 147 4.12 -14.78 -6.46
C GLN A 147 2.75 -15.45 -6.62
N LEU A 148 2.56 -16.65 -6.05
CA LEU A 148 1.29 -17.36 -6.11
C LEU A 148 0.12 -16.55 -5.52
N ALA A 149 0.34 -15.90 -4.37
CA ALA A 149 -0.71 -15.11 -3.76
C ALA A 149 -1.00 -13.82 -4.53
N ALA A 150 0.03 -13.14 -5.07
CA ALA A 150 -0.14 -11.94 -5.88
C ALA A 150 -0.85 -12.25 -7.22
N ASP A 151 -0.44 -13.31 -7.91
CA ASP A 151 -1.06 -13.75 -9.16
C ASP A 151 -2.54 -14.12 -8.95
N ASP A 152 -2.85 -14.79 -7.83
CA ASP A 152 -4.24 -15.14 -7.52
C ASP A 152 -5.09 -13.89 -7.20
N MET A 153 -4.49 -12.82 -6.62
CA MET A 153 -5.19 -11.53 -6.47
C MET A 153 -5.53 -10.90 -7.84
N VAL A 154 -4.59 -10.95 -8.79
CA VAL A 154 -4.82 -10.46 -10.16
C VAL A 154 -5.93 -11.28 -10.84
N ARG A 155 -5.88 -12.60 -10.72
CA ARG A 155 -6.92 -13.50 -11.23
C ARG A 155 -8.30 -13.20 -10.65
N LEU A 156 -8.39 -12.94 -9.34
CA LEU A 156 -9.65 -12.58 -8.67
C LEU A 156 -10.17 -11.22 -9.08
N ALA A 157 -9.29 -10.29 -9.42
CA ALA A 157 -9.67 -8.97 -9.94
C ALA A 157 -10.21 -9.04 -11.38
N ASN A 158 -9.91 -10.11 -12.13
CA ASN A 158 -10.49 -10.45 -13.43
C ASN A 158 -10.56 -9.26 -14.39
N ASP A 159 -9.42 -8.61 -14.64
CA ASP A 159 -9.32 -7.38 -15.45
C ASP A 159 -10.28 -6.25 -15.00
N PHE A 160 -10.56 -6.22 -13.70
CA PHE A 160 -11.55 -5.34 -13.05
C PHE A 160 -13.02 -5.60 -13.44
N ASP A 161 -13.30 -6.72 -14.11
CA ASP A 161 -14.64 -7.23 -14.35
C ASP A 161 -15.00 -8.27 -13.28
N PHE A 162 -15.45 -7.81 -12.12
CA PHE A 162 -15.79 -8.65 -10.98
C PHE A 162 -17.13 -8.26 -10.34
N THR A 163 -17.80 -9.24 -9.76
CA THR A 163 -18.96 -8.97 -8.91
C THR A 163 -18.52 -8.59 -7.51
N MET A 164 -18.98 -7.43 -7.05
CA MET A 164 -18.72 -6.96 -5.68
C MET A 164 -19.31 -7.93 -4.65
N SER A 165 -18.46 -8.56 -3.84
CA SER A 165 -18.90 -9.43 -2.75
C SER A 165 -17.97 -9.38 -1.55
N LEU A 166 -18.48 -9.77 -0.39
CA LEU A 166 -17.66 -9.92 0.82
C LEU A 166 -16.66 -11.06 0.68
N GLU A 167 -17.01 -12.12 -0.04
CA GLU A 167 -16.15 -13.28 -0.30
C GLU A 167 -14.91 -12.86 -1.09
N VAL A 168 -15.08 -12.10 -2.16
CA VAL A 168 -13.97 -11.58 -2.97
C VAL A 168 -13.09 -10.63 -2.13
N SER A 169 -13.72 -9.73 -1.37
CA SER A 169 -12.97 -8.81 -0.49
C SER A 169 -12.19 -9.54 0.58
N ASN A 170 -12.78 -10.56 1.21
CA ASN A 170 -12.09 -11.40 2.18
C ASN A 170 -10.93 -12.18 1.53
N ALA A 171 -11.16 -12.74 0.35
CA ALA A 171 -10.13 -13.43 -0.41
C ALA A 171 -8.94 -12.51 -0.73
N MET A 172 -9.20 -11.24 -1.10
CA MET A 172 -8.17 -10.23 -1.32
C MET A 172 -7.37 -9.93 -0.04
N LEU A 173 -8.04 -9.75 1.09
CA LEU A 173 -7.39 -9.47 2.37
C LEU A 173 -6.52 -10.62 2.86
N VAL A 174 -6.97 -11.87 2.69
CA VAL A 174 -6.17 -13.07 3.01
C VAL A 174 -4.89 -13.09 2.18
N ARG A 175 -4.99 -12.91 0.87
CA ARG A 175 -3.83 -12.92 -0.03
C ARG A 175 -2.89 -11.76 0.22
N LYS A 176 -3.41 -10.57 0.49
CA LYS A 176 -2.63 -9.41 0.92
C LYS A 176 -1.79 -9.74 2.15
N THR A 177 -2.35 -10.47 3.11
CA THR A 177 -1.63 -10.86 4.33
C THR A 177 -0.52 -11.86 4.00
N ILE A 178 -0.82 -12.87 3.17
CA ILE A 178 0.18 -13.85 2.70
C ILE A 178 1.33 -13.14 1.98
N VAL A 179 1.03 -12.26 1.01
CA VAL A 179 2.08 -11.50 0.30
C VAL A 179 2.92 -10.69 1.29
N ALA A 180 2.31 -9.95 2.20
CA ALA A 180 3.03 -9.10 3.14
C ALA A 180 4.00 -9.89 4.04
N GLU A 181 3.57 -11.03 4.58
CA GLU A 181 4.39 -11.90 5.43
C GLU A 181 5.54 -12.54 4.64
N HIS A 182 5.26 -13.07 3.46
CA HIS A 182 6.26 -13.76 2.66
C HIS A 182 7.21 -12.82 1.92
N VAL A 183 6.85 -11.55 1.66
CA VAL A 183 7.80 -10.52 1.20
C VAL A 183 8.87 -10.30 2.28
N LEU A 184 8.48 -10.12 3.53
CA LEU A 184 9.42 -10.00 4.65
C LEU A 184 10.31 -11.24 4.77
N GLY A 185 9.71 -12.44 4.74
CA GLY A 185 10.45 -13.69 4.76
C GLY A 185 11.42 -13.85 3.58
N THR A 186 11.04 -13.38 2.39
CA THR A 186 11.93 -13.39 1.21
C THR A 186 13.16 -12.51 1.41
N VAL A 187 12.97 -11.28 1.91
CA VAL A 187 14.08 -10.36 2.19
C VAL A 187 14.99 -10.91 3.28
N GLU A 188 14.43 -11.46 4.35
CA GLU A 188 15.18 -12.11 5.43
C GLU A 188 16.03 -13.27 4.88
N LYS A 189 15.45 -14.18 4.10
CA LYS A 189 16.17 -15.29 3.47
C LYS A 189 17.19 -14.83 2.43
N ALA A 190 16.94 -13.73 1.73
CA ALA A 190 17.91 -13.12 0.84
C ALA A 190 19.14 -12.58 1.61
N LEU A 191 18.94 -11.98 2.78
CA LEU A 191 20.02 -11.54 3.66
C LEU A 191 20.83 -12.73 4.20
N GLU A 192 20.18 -13.80 4.65
CA GLU A 192 20.86 -15.02 5.09
C GLU A 192 21.69 -15.64 3.94
N ALA A 193 21.10 -15.77 2.75
CA ALA A 193 21.77 -16.28 1.57
C ALA A 193 22.95 -15.40 1.12
N ALA A 194 22.87 -14.09 1.27
CA ALA A 194 23.95 -13.15 0.97
C ALA A 194 25.08 -13.19 2.02
N GLY A 195 24.77 -13.68 3.24
CA GLY A 195 25.72 -13.70 4.34
C GLY A 195 26.18 -12.30 4.77
N GLY A 196 27.35 -12.17 5.39
CA GLY A 196 27.87 -10.90 5.90
C GLY A 196 27.93 -9.77 4.85
N ALA A 197 28.07 -10.10 3.58
CA ALA A 197 28.06 -9.12 2.49
C ALA A 197 26.70 -8.43 2.32
N GLY A 198 25.60 -9.08 2.72
CA GLY A 198 24.25 -8.54 2.69
C GLY A 198 24.03 -7.35 3.65
N PHE A 199 24.82 -7.23 4.70
CA PHE A 199 24.72 -6.15 5.68
C PHE A 199 25.25 -4.80 5.19
N PHE A 200 25.99 -4.77 4.10
CA PHE A 200 26.48 -3.51 3.55
C PHE A 200 25.38 -2.86 2.69
N ARG A 201 25.14 -1.56 2.89
CA ARG A 201 24.17 -0.77 2.11
C ARG A 201 24.34 -0.92 0.60
N ARG A 202 25.59 -1.07 0.12
CA ARG A 202 25.89 -1.34 -1.29
C ARG A 202 25.31 -2.64 -1.81
N ALA A 203 24.84 -3.54 -0.94
CA ALA A 203 24.17 -4.79 -1.33
C ALA A 203 22.74 -4.53 -1.79
N GLY A 204 22.09 -3.46 -1.33
CA GLY A 204 20.73 -3.10 -1.71
C GLY A 204 19.64 -3.93 -1.05
N LEU A 205 19.95 -4.60 0.09
CA LEU A 205 19.00 -5.43 0.86
C LEU A 205 18.47 -4.73 2.12
N GLU A 206 18.79 -3.44 2.32
CA GLU A 206 18.32 -2.63 3.46
C GLU A 206 16.83 -2.21 3.37
#